data_07e1d3be2ee7f04bd1cae16a9facaf9f
#
_entry.id   07e1d3be2ee7f04bd1cae16a9facaf9f
#
_cell.length_a   1.000
_cell.length_b   1.000
_cell.length_c   1.000
_cell.angle_alpha   90.00
_cell.angle_beta   90.00
_cell.angle_gamma   90.00
#
_symmetry.space_group_name_H-M   'P 1'
#
loop_
_entity.id
_entity.type
_entity.pdbx_description
1 polymer ?
#
loop_
_entity_poly.entity_id
_entity_poly.type
_entity_poly.pdbx_seq_one_letter_code
_entity_poly.pdbx_strand_id
1 'polypeptide(L)'
;GNLLLSATNELDFINDFKTDSHSLIMKPVWEIFANQNYHQTNFDDKVLIVSEGGTKSEQIQSKFKNSTIIDIYELKNKLDSIDNLLCETNRIVWILPNSSAESLTDLSVIDKQSDGVLLLYKFVKKLCSLGLQNHKIDLTVITFNAQAVTENEYVNPIHSGVHGLASTIAKEFLKWNVRILDFDINENIDVNPIFGIDIDKDGNAYAMRNGKWYKR
;
A
#
# COMPACT_ATOMS: atom_id res chain seq x y z
N GLY A 1 -16.25 -5.90 -16.07
CA GLY A 1 -15.58 -6.89 -15.27
C GLY A 1 -16.42 -8.15 -15.10
N ASN A 2 -15.89 -9.30 -15.47
CA ASN A 2 -16.56 -10.59 -15.30
C ASN A 2 -16.38 -11.04 -13.85
N LEU A 3 -17.47 -11.18 -13.11
CA LEU A 3 -17.53 -11.83 -11.82
C LEU A 3 -17.47 -13.36 -12.04
N LEU A 4 -16.33 -13.97 -11.75
CA LEU A 4 -16.20 -15.41 -11.67
C LEU A 4 -16.61 -15.88 -10.26
N LEU A 5 -17.76 -16.53 -10.17
CA LEU A 5 -18.19 -17.24 -8.97
C LEU A 5 -17.42 -18.57 -8.89
N SER A 6 -16.42 -18.68 -8.03
CA SER A 6 -15.82 -19.97 -7.70
C SER A 6 -16.61 -20.59 -6.54
N ALA A 7 -17.49 -21.52 -6.87
CA ALA A 7 -18.21 -22.33 -5.90
C ALA A 7 -17.41 -23.60 -5.63
N THR A 8 -16.56 -23.60 -4.59
CA THR A 8 -16.03 -24.86 -4.05
C THR A 8 -15.79 -24.72 -2.55
N ASN A 9 -16.44 -25.56 -1.79
CA ASN A 9 -16.25 -25.86 -0.35
C ASN A 9 -16.53 -24.78 0.71
N GLU A 10 -17.02 -23.60 0.37
CA GLU A 10 -17.55 -22.60 1.33
C GLU A 10 -19.05 -22.80 1.61
N LEU A 11 -19.71 -23.76 0.93
CA LEU A 11 -21.14 -24.02 1.09
C LEU A 11 -21.53 -24.54 2.48
N ASP A 12 -20.61 -25.19 3.19
CA ASP A 12 -20.88 -25.69 4.53
C ASP A 12 -20.92 -24.54 5.56
N PHE A 13 -20.20 -23.48 5.34
CA PHE A 13 -20.21 -22.29 6.22
C PHE A 13 -21.48 -21.44 6.03
N ILE A 14 -22.07 -21.45 4.85
CA ILE A 14 -23.27 -20.66 4.50
C ILE A 14 -24.55 -21.32 5.06
N ASN A 15 -24.57 -22.62 5.25
CA ASN A 15 -25.75 -23.34 5.74
C ASN A 15 -26.11 -23.06 7.21
N ASP A 16 -25.19 -22.50 8.01
CA ASP A 16 -25.47 -22.11 9.40
C ASP A 16 -26.16 -20.74 9.55
N PHE A 17 -26.21 -19.93 8.50
CA PHE A 17 -26.90 -18.64 8.49
C PHE A 17 -28.28 -18.76 7.85
N LYS A 18 -29.22 -19.43 8.54
CA LYS A 18 -30.65 -19.36 8.23
C LYS A 18 -31.23 -18.01 8.68
N THR A 19 -30.97 -16.96 7.91
CA THR A 19 -31.78 -15.76 7.97
C THR A 19 -32.21 -15.40 6.55
N ASP A 20 -33.48 -15.01 6.40
CA ASP A 20 -34.17 -14.66 5.14
C ASP A 20 -33.60 -13.39 4.46
N SER A 21 -32.34 -13.02 4.70
CA SER A 21 -31.64 -11.97 4.01
C SER A 21 -30.76 -12.57 2.91
N HIS A 22 -31.01 -12.22 1.69
CA HIS A 22 -30.14 -12.53 0.55
C HIS A 22 -28.81 -11.77 0.73
N SER A 23 -27.83 -12.38 1.41
CA SER A 23 -26.48 -11.81 1.56
C SER A 23 -25.63 -12.24 0.38
N LEU A 24 -25.09 -11.28 -0.36
CA LEU A 24 -24.11 -11.52 -1.42
C LEU A 24 -22.71 -11.38 -0.83
N ILE A 25 -21.97 -12.48 -0.80
CA ILE A 25 -20.55 -12.46 -0.39
C ILE A 25 -19.71 -12.33 -1.65
N MET A 26 -18.95 -11.25 -1.76
CA MET A 26 -18.02 -11.02 -2.87
C MET A 26 -16.59 -11.16 -2.39
N LYS A 27 -15.78 -11.92 -3.14
CA LYS A 27 -14.35 -12.05 -2.93
C LYS A 27 -13.61 -11.23 -3.99
N PRO A 28 -12.62 -10.40 -3.62
CA PRO A 28 -11.80 -9.71 -4.60
C PRO A 28 -11.01 -10.73 -5.44
N VAL A 29 -10.98 -10.49 -6.74
CA VAL A 29 -10.25 -11.34 -7.70
C VAL A 29 -9.05 -10.55 -8.20
N TRP A 30 -7.91 -11.23 -8.31
CA TRP A 30 -6.69 -10.69 -8.87
C TRP A 30 -6.49 -11.23 -10.29
N GLU A 31 -6.26 -10.34 -11.23
CA GLU A 31 -5.99 -10.68 -12.63
C GLU A 31 -4.54 -10.36 -12.97
N ILE A 32 -3.92 -11.19 -13.82
CA ILE A 32 -2.57 -10.91 -14.31
C ILE A 32 -2.62 -9.61 -15.10
N PHE A 33 -1.78 -8.66 -14.68
CA PHE A 33 -1.67 -7.35 -15.28
C PHE A 33 -0.38 -7.28 -16.11
N ALA A 34 -0.54 -7.23 -17.43
CA ALA A 34 0.57 -6.94 -18.33
C ALA A 34 0.67 -5.42 -18.49
N ASN A 35 1.60 -4.79 -17.78
CA ASN A 35 1.86 -3.37 -17.97
C ASN A 35 2.48 -3.14 -19.34
N GLN A 36 1.73 -2.55 -20.26
CA GLN A 36 2.20 -2.27 -21.63
C GLN A 36 2.85 -0.89 -21.76
N ASN A 37 2.62 0.00 -20.80
CA ASN A 37 3.08 1.39 -20.88
C ASN A 37 3.69 1.82 -19.54
N TYR A 38 5.01 1.67 -19.42
CA TYR A 38 5.71 2.30 -18.29
C TYR A 38 5.79 3.80 -18.52
N HIS A 39 5.15 4.58 -17.68
CA HIS A 39 5.33 6.02 -17.69
C HIS A 39 6.75 6.38 -17.28
N GLN A 40 7.31 7.35 -17.98
CA GLN A 40 8.63 7.84 -17.63
C GLN A 40 8.57 8.57 -16.28
N THR A 41 9.32 8.08 -15.31
CA THR A 41 9.43 8.69 -13.99
C THR A 41 10.44 9.83 -14.03
N ASN A 42 10.08 10.97 -13.47
CA ASN A 42 11.05 12.04 -13.25
C ASN A 42 11.86 11.74 -11.98
N PHE A 43 13.12 11.37 -12.15
CA PHE A 43 14.03 11.04 -11.06
C PHE A 43 14.71 12.28 -10.43
N ASP A 44 14.39 13.48 -10.90
CA ASP A 44 14.85 14.75 -10.30
C ASP A 44 13.87 15.30 -9.24
N ASP A 45 12.71 14.66 -9.06
CA ASP A 45 11.73 15.03 -8.02
C ASP A 45 12.34 14.97 -6.61
N LYS A 46 11.85 15.84 -5.72
CA LYS A 46 12.13 15.72 -4.29
C LYS A 46 11.28 14.60 -3.71
N VAL A 47 11.92 13.59 -3.17
CA VAL A 47 11.27 12.37 -2.68
C VAL A 47 11.49 12.19 -1.20
N LEU A 48 10.40 12.01 -0.47
CA LEU A 48 10.42 11.54 0.90
C LEU A 48 10.17 10.02 0.92
N ILE A 49 11.10 9.27 1.48
CA ILE A 49 10.99 7.83 1.68
C ILE A 49 10.78 7.60 3.17
N VAL A 50 9.66 7.02 3.55
CA VAL A 50 9.37 6.60 4.92
C VAL A 50 9.50 5.08 4.98
N SER A 51 10.42 4.57 5.79
CA SER A 51 10.70 3.13 5.89
C SER A 51 11.43 2.81 7.20
N GLU A 52 11.57 1.53 7.52
CA GLU A 52 12.47 1.07 8.60
C GLU A 52 13.95 1.01 8.17
N GLY A 53 14.27 1.54 6.98
CA GLY A 53 15.61 1.46 6.39
C GLY A 53 15.85 0.15 5.60
N GLY A 54 17.13 -0.13 5.33
CA GLY A 54 17.58 -1.34 4.65
C GLY A 54 17.56 -1.28 3.13
N THR A 55 17.93 -2.39 2.51
CA THR A 55 18.28 -2.51 1.09
C THR A 55 17.16 -2.01 0.16
N LYS A 56 15.89 -2.26 0.51
CA LYS A 56 14.74 -1.87 -0.34
C LYS A 56 14.59 -0.36 -0.45
N SER A 57 14.73 0.35 0.67
CA SER A 57 14.67 1.83 0.69
C SER A 57 15.91 2.46 0.03
N GLU A 58 17.08 1.87 0.23
CA GLU A 58 18.33 2.32 -0.40
C GLU A 58 18.30 2.16 -1.92
N GLN A 59 17.73 1.06 -2.43
CA GLN A 59 17.52 0.84 -3.86
C GLN A 59 16.62 1.93 -4.46
N ILE A 60 15.53 2.29 -3.77
CA ILE A 60 14.66 3.38 -4.21
C ILE A 60 15.41 4.71 -4.14
N GLN A 61 16.11 4.97 -3.04
CA GLN A 61 16.89 6.18 -2.84
C GLN A 61 17.93 6.40 -3.95
N SER A 62 18.63 5.35 -4.35
CA SER A 62 19.67 5.42 -5.38
C SER A 62 19.18 5.88 -6.75
N LYS A 63 17.87 5.82 -7.01
CA LYS A 63 17.26 6.26 -8.27
C LYS A 63 16.93 7.76 -8.27
N PHE A 64 16.72 8.36 -7.11
CA PHE A 64 16.33 9.76 -7.00
C PHE A 64 17.49 10.62 -6.49
N LYS A 65 17.83 11.64 -7.23
CA LYS A 65 18.94 12.57 -6.87
C LYS A 65 18.64 13.36 -5.58
N ASN A 66 17.35 13.69 -5.36
CA ASN A 66 16.90 14.56 -4.29
C ASN A 66 15.95 13.78 -3.37
N SER A 67 16.48 12.80 -2.63
CA SER A 67 15.68 11.96 -1.74
C SER A 67 16.13 12.07 -0.28
N THR A 68 15.14 12.02 0.61
CA THR A 68 15.34 11.97 2.06
C THR A 68 14.68 10.72 2.59
N ILE A 69 15.39 9.93 3.39
CA ILE A 69 14.83 8.80 4.13
C ILE A 69 14.54 9.25 5.55
N ILE A 70 13.35 8.93 6.05
CA ILE A 70 12.97 9.05 7.45
C ILE A 70 12.62 7.66 7.97
N ASP A 71 13.22 7.31 9.11
CA ASP A 71 12.86 6.08 9.80
C ASP A 71 11.40 6.15 10.29
N ILE A 72 10.63 5.09 9.97
CA ILE A 72 9.19 5.05 10.24
C ILE A 72 8.90 5.08 11.75
N TYR A 73 9.78 4.52 12.58
CA TYR A 73 9.62 4.53 14.04
C TYR A 73 9.97 5.89 14.64
N GLU A 74 10.91 6.62 14.03
CA GLU A 74 11.26 7.98 14.45
C GLU A 74 10.17 9.00 14.01
N LEU A 75 9.50 8.73 12.88
CA LEU A 75 8.51 9.64 12.33
C LEU A 75 7.40 9.97 13.32
N LYS A 76 6.98 9.02 14.16
CA LYS A 76 5.98 9.26 15.21
C LYS A 76 6.29 10.47 16.09
N ASN A 77 7.57 10.66 16.41
CA ASN A 77 8.06 11.69 17.33
C ASN A 77 8.49 12.96 16.58
N LYS A 78 8.69 12.86 15.27
CA LYS A 78 9.22 13.95 14.44
C LYS A 78 8.15 14.60 13.54
N LEU A 79 6.92 14.08 13.55
CA LEU A 79 5.87 14.49 12.60
C LEU A 79 5.59 16.00 12.62
N ASP A 80 5.68 16.64 13.78
CA ASP A 80 5.44 18.08 13.92
C ASP A 80 6.68 18.93 13.60
N SER A 81 7.83 18.32 13.40
CA SER A 81 9.11 19.02 13.13
C SER A 81 9.53 18.98 11.66
N ILE A 82 8.79 18.28 10.79
CA ILE A 82 9.16 18.08 9.38
C ILE A 82 8.33 18.90 8.40
N ASP A 83 7.64 19.94 8.84
CA ASP A 83 6.72 20.74 8.04
C ASP A 83 7.38 21.28 6.77
N ASN A 84 8.57 21.85 6.89
CA ASN A 84 9.31 22.38 5.74
C ASN A 84 9.63 21.28 4.71
N LEU A 85 10.06 20.11 5.17
CA LEU A 85 10.32 18.98 4.30
C LEU A 85 9.06 18.52 3.57
N LEU A 86 7.92 18.45 4.26
CA LEU A 86 6.63 18.08 3.66
C LEU A 86 6.18 19.08 2.62
N CYS A 87 6.32 20.37 2.89
CA CYS A 87 5.93 21.43 1.94
C CYS A 87 6.78 21.45 0.67
N GLU A 88 8.02 20.97 0.74
CA GLU A 88 8.93 20.90 -0.41
C GLU A 88 8.85 19.58 -1.19
N THR A 89 8.15 18.58 -0.64
CA THR A 89 8.05 17.24 -1.20
C THR A 89 6.78 17.07 -2.01
N ASN A 90 6.92 16.57 -3.24
CA ASN A 90 5.77 16.22 -4.09
C ASN A 90 5.64 14.71 -4.35
N ARG A 91 6.63 13.91 -3.95
CA ARG A 91 6.62 12.46 -4.08
C ARG A 91 6.94 11.80 -2.74
N ILE A 92 6.07 10.92 -2.31
CA ILE A 92 6.19 10.19 -1.05
C ILE A 92 6.17 8.69 -1.34
N VAL A 93 7.16 7.99 -0.83
CA VAL A 93 7.23 6.52 -0.86
C VAL A 93 7.12 6.02 0.56
N TRP A 94 6.04 5.34 0.86
CA TRP A 94 5.75 4.80 2.17
C TRP A 94 5.93 3.29 2.14
N ILE A 95 6.99 2.80 2.74
CA ILE A 95 7.32 1.38 2.81
C ILE A 95 6.99 0.91 4.22
N LEU A 96 6.04 -0.01 4.33
CA LEU A 96 5.67 -0.56 5.63
C LEU A 96 6.76 -1.47 6.20
N PRO A 97 6.86 -1.52 7.54
CA PRO A 97 7.82 -2.39 8.20
C PRO A 97 7.61 -3.86 7.82
N ASN A 98 8.71 -4.58 7.77
CA ASN A 98 8.70 -6.03 7.54
C ASN A 98 8.33 -6.79 8.83
N SER A 99 7.26 -6.41 9.48
CA SER A 99 6.74 -7.09 10.67
C SER A 99 5.72 -8.14 10.27
N SER A 100 5.81 -9.33 10.85
CA SER A 100 4.85 -10.42 10.65
C SER A 100 4.15 -10.76 11.95
N ALA A 101 2.96 -11.34 11.86
CA ALA A 101 2.26 -11.98 12.97
C ALA A 101 2.01 -13.43 12.60
N GLU A 102 2.27 -14.34 13.53
CA GLU A 102 2.05 -15.77 13.30
C GLU A 102 0.56 -16.13 13.29
N SER A 103 -0.27 -15.33 13.94
CA SER A 103 -1.70 -15.58 14.08
C SER A 103 -2.47 -14.27 14.26
N LEU A 104 -3.74 -14.25 13.83
CA LEU A 104 -4.68 -13.16 14.10
C LEU A 104 -5.01 -13.00 15.60
N THR A 105 -4.76 -14.03 16.40
CA THR A 105 -4.93 -13.99 17.86
C THR A 105 -3.74 -13.38 18.59
N ASP A 106 -2.66 -13.07 17.89
CA ASP A 106 -1.51 -12.39 18.46
C ASP A 106 -1.86 -10.93 18.75
N LEU A 107 -1.85 -10.55 20.03
CA LEU A 107 -2.14 -9.18 20.46
C LEU A 107 -1.18 -8.15 19.86
N SER A 108 0.01 -8.57 19.48
CA SER A 108 0.98 -7.71 18.79
C SER A 108 0.45 -7.15 17.48
N VAL A 109 -0.54 -7.80 16.84
CA VAL A 109 -1.23 -7.28 15.65
C VAL A 109 -1.86 -5.92 15.93
N ILE A 110 -2.45 -5.74 17.12
CA ILE A 110 -3.08 -4.49 17.53
C ILE A 110 -2.00 -3.40 17.75
N ASP A 111 -0.95 -3.72 18.49
CA ASP A 111 0.12 -2.77 18.79
C ASP A 111 0.83 -2.29 17.51
N LYS A 112 1.07 -3.20 16.56
CA LYS A 112 1.71 -2.91 15.28
C LYS A 112 0.87 -2.04 14.34
N GLN A 113 -0.46 -1.91 14.56
CA GLN A 113 -1.27 -0.93 13.82
C GLN A 113 -0.79 0.50 14.06
N SER A 114 -0.15 0.77 15.19
CA SER A 114 0.40 2.08 15.52
C SER A 114 1.52 2.53 14.57
N ASP A 115 2.27 1.58 13.97
CA ASP A 115 3.36 1.82 13.03
C ASP A 115 2.93 1.63 11.56
N GLY A 116 1.74 1.07 11.36
CA GLY A 116 1.11 0.84 10.07
C GLY A 116 0.04 1.90 9.74
N VAL A 117 -1.21 1.44 9.74
CA VAL A 117 -2.35 2.25 9.30
C VAL A 117 -2.54 3.52 10.11
N LEU A 118 -2.34 3.48 11.43
CA LEU A 118 -2.54 4.66 12.29
C LEU A 118 -1.46 5.73 12.06
N LEU A 119 -0.23 5.33 11.80
CA LEU A 119 0.83 6.28 11.50
C LEU A 119 0.62 6.93 10.13
N LEU A 120 0.27 6.14 9.11
CA LEU A 120 -0.06 6.67 7.79
C LEU A 120 -1.26 7.65 7.87
N TYR A 121 -2.29 7.32 8.65
CA TYR A 121 -3.42 8.21 8.88
C TYR A 121 -2.99 9.55 9.51
N LYS A 122 -2.15 9.50 10.56
CA LYS A 122 -1.62 10.72 11.20
C LYS A 122 -0.79 11.55 10.24
N PHE A 123 0.03 10.88 9.42
CA PHE A 123 0.84 11.54 8.41
C PHE A 123 -0.03 12.26 7.36
N VAL A 124 -1.05 11.60 6.83
CA VAL A 124 -2.00 12.22 5.89
C VAL A 124 -2.74 13.39 6.54
N LYS A 125 -3.18 13.25 7.78
CA LYS A 125 -3.76 14.39 8.53
C LYS A 125 -2.80 15.56 8.63
N LYS A 126 -1.50 15.30 8.85
CA LYS A 126 -0.48 16.34 8.89
C LYS A 126 -0.34 17.04 7.53
N LEU A 127 -0.31 16.29 6.43
CA LEU A 127 -0.31 16.88 5.08
C LEU A 127 -1.54 17.77 4.86
N CYS A 128 -2.72 17.33 5.28
CA CYS A 128 -3.94 18.13 5.20
C CYS A 128 -3.86 19.40 6.05
N SER A 129 -3.30 19.33 7.26
CA SER A 129 -3.14 20.52 8.13
C SER A 129 -2.22 21.58 7.54
N LEU A 130 -1.29 21.17 6.66
CA LEU A 130 -0.42 22.05 5.89
C LEU A 130 -1.05 22.55 4.57
N GLY A 131 -2.32 22.18 4.29
CA GLY A 131 -3.03 22.59 3.07
C GLY A 131 -2.65 21.78 1.83
N LEU A 132 -1.86 20.70 1.98
CA LEU A 132 -1.31 19.93 0.87
C LEU A 132 -2.33 19.01 0.18
N GLN A 133 -3.54 18.84 0.73
CA GLN A 133 -4.63 18.08 0.09
C GLN A 133 -5.02 18.64 -1.29
N ASN A 134 -4.73 19.93 -1.53
CA ASN A 134 -5.01 20.61 -2.80
C ASN A 134 -3.80 20.67 -3.75
N HIS A 135 -2.65 20.14 -3.35
CA HIS A 135 -1.46 20.07 -4.18
C HIS A 135 -1.36 18.72 -4.90
N LYS A 136 -0.57 18.69 -5.97
CA LYS A 136 -0.26 17.42 -6.63
C LYS A 136 0.77 16.66 -5.81
N ILE A 137 0.38 15.51 -5.29
CA ILE A 137 1.25 14.60 -4.54
C ILE A 137 1.20 13.23 -5.18
N ASP A 138 2.37 12.62 -5.40
CA ASP A 138 2.52 11.23 -5.78
C ASP A 138 2.82 10.40 -4.53
N LEU A 139 1.83 9.65 -4.03
CA LEU A 139 1.95 8.76 -2.87
C LEU A 139 2.03 7.31 -3.35
N THR A 140 3.14 6.64 -3.08
CA THR A 140 3.30 5.21 -3.33
C THR A 140 3.38 4.48 -2.00
N VAL A 141 2.44 3.60 -1.73
CA VAL A 141 2.38 2.78 -0.51
C VAL A 141 2.78 1.36 -0.86
N ILE A 142 3.80 0.84 -0.18
CA ILE A 142 4.35 -0.50 -0.39
C ILE A 142 4.09 -1.34 0.84
N THR A 143 3.45 -2.49 0.63
CA THR A 143 3.15 -3.50 1.65
C THR A 143 3.79 -4.84 1.27
N PHE A 144 3.84 -5.76 2.23
CA PHE A 144 4.41 -7.09 2.03
C PHE A 144 3.41 -8.15 2.48
N ASN A 145 3.00 -9.02 1.54
CA ASN A 145 2.04 -10.11 1.76
C ASN A 145 0.74 -9.65 2.48
N ALA A 146 0.30 -8.42 2.26
CA ALA A 146 -0.89 -7.88 2.90
C ALA A 146 -2.20 -8.38 2.26
N GLN A 147 -2.12 -9.01 1.09
CA GLN A 147 -3.26 -9.50 0.32
C GLN A 147 -3.04 -10.93 -0.15
N ALA A 148 -4.10 -11.75 -0.14
CA ALA A 148 -4.11 -13.05 -0.83
C ALA A 148 -4.28 -12.80 -2.33
N VAL A 149 -3.21 -12.98 -3.10
CA VAL A 149 -3.18 -12.78 -4.56
C VAL A 149 -3.27 -14.13 -5.28
N THR A 150 -2.56 -15.12 -4.76
CA THR A 150 -2.55 -16.49 -5.27
C THR A 150 -3.18 -17.45 -4.26
N GLU A 151 -3.55 -18.65 -4.72
CA GLU A 151 -4.12 -19.67 -3.85
C GLU A 151 -3.10 -20.10 -2.78
N ASN A 152 -3.61 -20.31 -1.55
CA ASN A 152 -2.82 -20.75 -0.39
C ASN A 152 -1.65 -19.83 0.01
N GLU A 153 -1.69 -18.58 -0.40
CA GLU A 153 -0.69 -17.60 -0.01
C GLU A 153 -0.84 -17.21 1.46
N TYR A 154 0.30 -17.10 2.17
CA TYR A 154 0.32 -16.49 3.50
C TYR A 154 -0.02 -15.01 3.41
N VAL A 155 -0.96 -14.57 4.22
CA VAL A 155 -1.35 -13.14 4.33
C VAL A 155 -0.88 -12.59 5.66
N ASN A 156 -0.15 -11.48 5.59
CA ASN A 156 0.24 -10.74 6.79
C ASN A 156 -0.88 -9.78 7.20
N PRO A 157 -1.60 -10.06 8.29
CA PRO A 157 -2.77 -9.26 8.69
C PRO A 157 -2.41 -7.86 9.16
N ILE A 158 -1.15 -7.61 9.56
CA ILE A 158 -0.70 -6.34 10.14
C ILE A 158 -0.91 -5.19 9.17
N HIS A 159 -0.68 -5.41 7.88
CA HIS A 159 -0.71 -4.35 6.87
C HIS A 159 -2.02 -4.26 6.08
N SER A 160 -2.96 -5.17 6.31
CA SER A 160 -4.20 -5.24 5.54
C SER A 160 -5.05 -3.96 5.64
N GLY A 161 -5.08 -3.31 6.80
CA GLY A 161 -5.81 -2.05 7.01
C GLY A 161 -5.25 -0.86 6.22
N VAL A 162 -3.97 -0.91 5.86
CA VAL A 162 -3.32 0.16 5.08
C VAL A 162 -3.90 0.25 3.66
N HIS A 163 -4.24 -0.88 3.05
CA HIS A 163 -4.86 -0.91 1.72
C HIS A 163 -6.20 -0.17 1.71
N GLY A 164 -7.04 -0.37 2.74
CA GLY A 164 -8.32 0.33 2.88
C GLY A 164 -8.12 1.85 3.02
N LEU A 165 -7.18 2.27 3.86
CA LEU A 165 -6.87 3.68 4.04
C LEU A 165 -6.33 4.30 2.74
N ALA A 166 -5.34 3.68 2.10
CA ALA A 166 -4.74 4.19 0.86
C ALA A 166 -5.75 4.26 -0.29
N SER A 167 -6.64 3.27 -0.40
CA SER A 167 -7.75 3.28 -1.37
C SER A 167 -8.73 4.44 -1.11
N THR A 168 -9.00 4.74 0.16
CA THR A 168 -9.83 5.90 0.53
C THR A 168 -9.13 7.21 0.17
N ILE A 169 -7.84 7.35 0.47
CA ILE A 169 -7.04 8.53 0.10
C ILE A 169 -7.08 8.78 -1.41
N ALA A 170 -6.96 7.71 -2.23
CA ALA A 170 -7.02 7.81 -3.68
C ALA A 170 -8.35 8.40 -4.20
N LYS A 171 -9.45 8.09 -3.54
CA LYS A 171 -10.79 8.58 -3.90
C LYS A 171 -11.09 9.98 -3.37
N GLU A 172 -10.62 10.29 -2.17
CA GLU A 172 -10.89 11.57 -1.50
C GLU A 172 -10.04 12.71 -2.05
N PHE A 173 -8.75 12.45 -2.35
CA PHE A 173 -7.83 13.49 -2.79
C PHE A 173 -7.57 13.44 -4.30
N LEU A 174 -8.46 14.02 -5.07
CA LEU A 174 -8.47 13.94 -6.55
C LEU A 174 -7.17 14.45 -7.22
N LYS A 175 -6.39 15.30 -6.52
CA LYS A 175 -5.10 15.79 -7.01
C LYS A 175 -3.92 14.88 -6.64
N TRP A 176 -4.16 13.91 -5.76
CA TRP A 176 -3.13 12.96 -5.42
C TRP A 176 -3.11 11.78 -6.39
N ASN A 177 -1.93 11.35 -6.70
CA ASN A 177 -1.69 10.13 -7.45
C ASN A 177 -1.28 9.04 -6.45
N VAL A 178 -2.19 8.14 -6.12
CA VAL A 178 -1.95 7.10 -5.12
C VAL A 178 -1.71 5.76 -5.81
N ARG A 179 -0.59 5.11 -5.50
CA ARG A 179 -0.28 3.73 -5.88
C ARG A 179 -0.24 2.86 -4.64
N ILE A 180 -0.86 1.71 -4.72
CA ILE A 180 -0.87 0.71 -3.64
C ILE A 180 -0.26 -0.56 -4.22
N LEU A 181 0.90 -0.95 -3.70
CA LEU A 181 1.70 -2.04 -4.22
C LEU A 181 1.94 -3.06 -3.12
N ASP A 182 1.65 -4.33 -3.39
CA ASP A 182 1.88 -5.44 -2.46
C ASP A 182 2.86 -6.44 -3.05
N PHE A 183 3.97 -6.64 -2.36
CA PHE A 183 5.03 -7.56 -2.78
C PHE A 183 5.06 -8.81 -1.91
N ASP A 184 5.56 -9.92 -2.46
CA ASP A 184 6.06 -10.98 -1.60
C ASP A 184 7.27 -10.46 -0.83
N ILE A 185 7.35 -10.81 0.45
CA ILE A 185 8.41 -10.34 1.34
C ILE A 185 9.80 -10.75 0.87
N ASN A 186 9.89 -11.91 0.21
CA ASN A 186 11.11 -12.48 -0.30
C ASN A 186 11.48 -11.96 -1.70
N GLU A 187 10.59 -11.24 -2.37
CA GLU A 187 10.89 -10.69 -3.68
C GLU A 187 11.79 -9.46 -3.61
N ASN A 188 12.70 -9.36 -4.57
CA ASN A 188 13.44 -8.14 -4.80
C ASN A 188 12.51 -7.10 -5.44
N ILE A 189 12.53 -5.90 -4.89
CA ILE A 189 11.78 -4.79 -5.46
C ILE A 189 12.56 -4.25 -6.66
N ASP A 190 12.06 -4.49 -7.88
CA ASP A 190 12.55 -3.71 -9.03
C ASP A 190 11.91 -2.32 -8.99
N VAL A 191 12.74 -1.33 -8.81
CA VAL A 191 12.31 0.07 -8.64
C VAL A 191 11.71 0.65 -9.93
N ASN A 192 12.21 0.21 -11.10
CA ASN A 192 11.79 0.81 -12.37
C ASN A 192 10.30 0.59 -12.69
N PRO A 193 9.73 -0.62 -12.53
CA PRO A 193 8.31 -0.84 -12.75
C PRO A 193 7.42 -0.10 -11.75
N ILE A 194 7.85 0.06 -10.50
CA ILE A 194 7.04 0.62 -9.42
C ILE A 194 6.44 1.97 -9.80
N PHE A 195 7.28 2.88 -10.31
CA PHE A 195 6.85 4.24 -10.64
C PHE A 195 6.26 4.36 -12.05
N GLY A 196 6.43 3.33 -12.87
CA GLY A 196 5.86 3.24 -14.21
C GLY A 196 4.45 2.65 -14.28
N ILE A 197 3.97 2.03 -13.18
CA ILE A 197 2.61 1.49 -13.12
C ILE A 197 1.59 2.62 -13.14
N ASP A 198 0.54 2.45 -13.92
CA ASP A 198 -0.58 3.38 -14.00
C ASP A 198 -1.24 3.59 -12.64
N ILE A 199 -1.72 4.80 -12.43
CA ILE A 199 -2.48 5.14 -11.24
C ILE A 199 -3.91 4.67 -11.43
N ASP A 200 -4.37 3.83 -10.53
CA ASP A 200 -5.77 3.44 -10.48
C ASP A 200 -6.56 4.48 -9.68
N LYS A 201 -7.50 5.16 -10.35
CA LYS A 201 -8.31 6.23 -9.72
C LYS A 201 -9.37 5.67 -8.76
N ASP A 202 -9.70 4.40 -8.89
CA ASP A 202 -10.60 3.71 -7.97
C ASP A 202 -9.87 3.21 -6.72
N GLY A 203 -8.54 3.43 -6.65
CA GLY A 203 -7.70 3.03 -5.53
C GLY A 203 -7.49 1.53 -5.44
N ASN A 204 -7.58 0.81 -6.57
CA ASN A 204 -7.26 -0.60 -6.61
C ASN A 204 -5.76 -0.82 -6.44
N ALA A 205 -5.40 -1.92 -5.76
CA ALA A 205 -4.02 -2.28 -5.53
C ALA A 205 -3.45 -3.11 -6.69
N TYR A 206 -2.14 -3.02 -6.83
CA TYR A 206 -1.35 -3.93 -7.65
C TYR A 206 -0.53 -4.85 -6.74
N ALA A 207 -0.23 -6.04 -7.19
CA ALA A 207 0.63 -6.97 -6.48
C ALA A 207 1.67 -7.59 -7.40
N MET A 208 2.85 -7.87 -6.85
CA MET A 208 3.91 -8.61 -7.52
C MET A 208 4.04 -9.97 -6.85
N ARG A 209 3.95 -11.06 -7.65
CA ARG A 209 4.16 -12.43 -7.20
C ARG A 209 4.87 -13.24 -8.29
N ASN A 210 5.99 -13.83 -7.93
CA ASN A 210 6.80 -14.64 -8.86
C ASN A 210 7.13 -13.91 -10.17
N GLY A 211 7.52 -12.64 -10.08
CA GLY A 211 7.87 -11.80 -11.22
C GLY A 211 6.70 -11.38 -12.11
N LYS A 212 5.45 -11.62 -11.68
CA LYS A 212 4.24 -11.23 -12.42
C LYS A 212 3.46 -10.17 -11.65
N TRP A 213 2.97 -9.17 -12.38
CA TRP A 213 2.07 -8.19 -11.84
C TRP A 213 0.62 -8.68 -11.89
N TYR A 214 -0.10 -8.34 -10.84
CA TYR A 214 -1.53 -8.58 -10.70
C TYR A 214 -2.22 -7.26 -10.37
N LYS A 215 -3.43 -7.10 -10.83
CA LYS A 215 -4.32 -5.98 -10.49
C LYS A 215 -5.59 -6.53 -9.85
N ARG A 216 -6.07 -5.87 -8.82
CA ARG A 216 -7.30 -6.21 -8.11
C ARG A 216 -8.53 -5.70 -8.85
#